data_17dbd0a767fb24867c4ddc7986119f57
#
_entry.id   17dbd0a767fb24867c4ddc7986119f57
#
_cell.length_a   1.000
_cell.length_b   1.000
_cell.length_c   1.000
_cell.angle_alpha   90.00
_cell.angle_beta   90.00
_cell.angle_gamma   90.00
#
_symmetry.space_group_name_H-M   'P 1'
#
loop_
_entity.id
_entity.type
_entity.pdbx_description
1 polymer ?
#
loop_
_entity_poly.entity_id
_entity_poly.type
_entity_poly.pdbx_seq_one_letter_code
_entity_poly.pdbx_strand_id
1 'polypeptide(L)'
;DIYIGVSSGAMSLSYFIAEQYKAYFSLSKEVSSNENFLSYRHALSEEGYMDLKFLTKYAEKSNPLDFENIKESIKNKQFYVVATNLEDGKAIYLKPTKQNIYRCLRATSSLPFFTKGKCKINGLELMDGGWSDPIPAKSAVDFGAKKIVVIRPNPLHHKLNGLSYLGL
;
A
#
# COMPACT_ATOMS: atom_id res chain seq x y z
N ASP A 1 -5.59 -2.04 -19.59
CA ASP A 1 -5.79 -2.61 -18.25
C ASP A 1 -5.54 -1.56 -17.17
N ILE A 2 -6.18 -1.73 -16.01
CA ILE A 2 -6.07 -0.84 -14.86
C ILE A 2 -5.68 -1.68 -13.65
N TYR A 3 -4.62 -1.28 -12.96
CA TYR A 3 -4.15 -1.88 -11.73
C TYR A 3 -4.40 -0.91 -10.58
N ILE A 4 -5.06 -1.34 -9.51
CA ILE A 4 -5.33 -0.49 -8.35
C ILE A 4 -4.97 -1.28 -7.09
N GLY A 5 -4.07 -0.73 -6.28
CA GLY A 5 -3.62 -1.35 -5.03
C GLY A 5 -3.94 -0.50 -3.82
N VAL A 6 -4.26 -1.15 -2.70
CA VAL A 6 -4.56 -0.52 -1.41
C VAL A 6 -3.70 -1.16 -0.34
N SER A 7 -3.06 -0.36 0.51
CA SER A 7 -2.28 -0.84 1.67
C SER A 7 -1.27 -1.94 1.29
N SER A 8 -1.20 -3.04 2.02
CA SER A 8 -0.35 -4.19 1.68
C SER A 8 -0.60 -4.73 0.27
N GLY A 9 -1.84 -4.61 -0.24
CA GLY A 9 -2.18 -4.96 -1.62
C GLY A 9 -1.48 -4.08 -2.65
N ALA A 10 -1.20 -2.81 -2.35
CA ALA A 10 -0.41 -1.95 -3.23
C ALA A 10 1.06 -2.38 -3.29
N MET A 11 1.62 -2.84 -2.18
CA MET A 11 2.98 -3.39 -2.14
C MET A 11 3.09 -4.65 -2.99
N SER A 12 2.22 -5.64 -2.75
CA SER A 12 2.22 -6.89 -3.53
C SER A 12 1.96 -6.65 -5.01
N LEU A 13 1.06 -5.73 -5.34
CA LEU A 13 0.77 -5.35 -6.72
C LEU A 13 1.97 -4.70 -7.42
N SER A 14 2.74 -3.87 -6.71
CA SER A 14 3.96 -3.24 -7.27
C SER A 14 4.99 -4.29 -7.69
N TYR A 15 5.24 -5.28 -6.83
CA TYR A 15 6.13 -6.40 -7.14
C TYR A 15 5.56 -7.34 -8.20
N PHE A 16 4.23 -7.51 -8.23
CA PHE A 16 3.55 -8.26 -9.27
C PHE A 16 3.75 -7.63 -10.65
N ILE A 17 3.53 -6.31 -10.76
CA ILE A 17 3.72 -5.56 -12.02
C ILE A 17 5.19 -5.58 -12.46
N ALA A 18 6.12 -5.56 -11.48
CA ALA A 18 7.56 -5.67 -11.72
C ALA A 18 8.02 -7.11 -12.06
N GLU A 19 7.13 -8.12 -12.03
CA GLU A 19 7.44 -9.55 -12.18
C GLU A 19 8.44 -10.10 -11.16
N GLN A 20 8.52 -9.46 -9.99
CA GLN A 20 9.48 -9.75 -8.91
C GLN A 20 8.84 -10.61 -7.79
N TYR A 21 8.13 -11.68 -8.14
CA TYR A 21 7.37 -12.50 -7.18
C TYR A 21 8.23 -13.06 -6.04
N LYS A 22 9.40 -13.61 -6.38
CA LYS A 22 10.34 -14.19 -5.39
C LYS A 22 10.86 -13.13 -4.44
N ALA A 23 11.19 -11.93 -4.95
CA ALA A 23 11.64 -10.81 -4.14
C ALA A 23 10.58 -10.36 -3.14
N TYR A 24 9.30 -10.32 -3.56
CA TYR A 24 8.20 -10.02 -2.65
C TYR A 24 8.02 -11.06 -1.55
N PHE A 25 8.11 -12.36 -1.88
CA PHE A 25 8.04 -13.43 -0.88
C PHE A 25 9.17 -13.35 0.16
N SER A 26 10.40 -13.14 -0.31
CA SER A 26 11.56 -12.95 0.58
C SER A 26 11.35 -11.76 1.50
N LEU A 27 11.00 -10.61 0.93
CA LEU A 27 10.72 -9.37 1.67
C LEU A 27 9.64 -9.58 2.74
N SER A 28 8.51 -10.18 2.37
CA SER A 28 7.39 -10.42 3.28
C SER A 28 7.81 -11.30 4.45
N LYS A 29 8.56 -12.38 4.19
CA LYS A 29 9.05 -13.30 5.23
C LYS A 29 10.04 -12.62 6.16
N GLU A 30 11.01 -11.89 5.62
CA GLU A 30 12.06 -11.22 6.38
C GLU A 30 11.50 -10.09 7.24
N VAL A 31 10.56 -9.32 6.71
CA VAL A 31 9.97 -8.17 7.42
C VAL A 31 8.98 -8.61 8.49
N SER A 32 8.15 -9.65 8.24
CA SER A 32 7.14 -10.13 9.20
C SER A 32 7.75 -10.56 10.55
N SER A 33 8.99 -11.03 10.54
CA SER A 33 9.70 -11.47 11.75
C SER A 33 10.70 -10.43 12.28
N ASN A 34 10.75 -9.24 11.70
CA ASN A 34 11.75 -8.22 12.03
C ASN A 34 11.24 -7.26 13.10
N GLU A 35 11.89 -7.27 14.27
CA GLU A 35 11.53 -6.39 15.40
C GLU A 35 11.68 -4.89 15.09
N ASN A 36 12.47 -4.52 14.07
CA ASN A 36 12.54 -3.13 13.61
C ASN A 36 11.34 -2.70 12.79
N PHE A 37 10.55 -3.64 12.26
CA PHE A 37 9.30 -3.34 11.57
C PHE A 37 8.11 -3.39 12.51
N LEU A 38 7.97 -4.47 13.28
CA LEU A 38 6.87 -4.71 14.22
C LEU A 38 7.41 -4.80 15.64
N SER A 39 7.13 -3.82 16.47
CA SER A 39 7.58 -3.86 17.86
C SER A 39 6.65 -3.14 18.82
N TYR A 40 6.24 -3.84 19.89
CA TYR A 40 5.51 -3.22 20.99
C TYR A 40 6.34 -2.12 21.68
N ARG A 41 7.68 -2.22 21.65
CA ARG A 41 8.58 -1.21 22.21
C ARG A 41 8.48 0.11 21.45
N HIS A 42 8.18 0.07 20.16
CA HIS A 42 8.02 1.25 19.30
C HIS A 42 6.62 1.87 19.42
N ALA A 43 5.65 1.21 20.04
CA ALA A 43 4.28 1.71 20.14
C ALA A 43 4.19 3.10 20.82
N LEU A 44 5.15 3.43 21.69
CA LEU A 44 5.27 4.72 22.36
C LEU A 44 6.23 5.70 21.64
N SER A 45 6.95 5.27 20.62
CA SER A 45 7.88 6.08 19.83
C SER A 45 7.16 6.85 18.72
N GLU A 46 7.91 7.70 18.01
CA GLU A 46 7.39 8.44 16.86
C GLU A 46 7.11 7.56 15.63
N GLU A 47 7.71 6.37 15.55
CA GLU A 47 7.52 5.41 14.46
C GLU A 47 6.21 4.61 14.59
N GLY A 48 5.68 4.45 15.83
CA GLY A 48 4.52 3.62 16.13
C GLY A 48 4.83 2.12 16.11
N TYR A 49 3.81 1.28 16.28
CA TYR A 49 3.93 -0.18 16.33
C TYR A 49 4.49 -0.77 15.02
N MET A 50 4.17 -0.15 13.88
CA MET A 50 4.67 -0.54 12.54
C MET A 50 5.54 0.58 11.96
N ASP A 51 6.84 0.36 11.84
CA ASP A 51 7.72 1.33 11.19
C ASP A 51 7.70 1.18 9.66
N LEU A 52 6.84 1.95 9.00
CA LEU A 52 6.76 1.98 7.55
C LEU A 52 7.97 2.63 6.87
N LYS A 53 8.72 3.47 7.59
CA LYS A 53 9.97 4.03 7.05
C LYS A 53 11.03 2.94 6.97
N PHE A 54 11.13 2.12 8.03
CA PHE A 54 11.99 0.95 8.03
C PHE A 54 11.60 0.01 6.89
N LEU A 55 10.31 -0.39 6.80
CA LEU A 55 9.82 -1.30 5.76
C LEU A 55 10.22 -0.84 4.36
N THR A 56 9.93 0.41 4.02
CA THR A 56 10.19 0.92 2.67
C THR A 56 11.69 1.10 2.37
N LYS A 57 12.50 1.52 3.35
CA LYS A 57 13.96 1.57 3.20
C LYS A 57 14.58 0.18 3.08
N TYR A 58 14.05 -0.78 3.85
CA TYR A 58 14.50 -2.17 3.77
C TYR A 58 14.18 -2.77 2.39
N ALA A 59 12.95 -2.57 1.90
CA ALA A 59 12.54 -2.98 0.56
C ALA A 59 13.42 -2.35 -0.53
N GLU A 60 13.66 -1.05 -0.45
CA GLU A 60 14.50 -0.31 -1.40
C GLU A 60 15.95 -0.79 -1.42
N LYS A 61 16.49 -1.22 -0.28
CA LYS A 61 17.88 -1.69 -0.15
C LYS A 61 18.04 -3.17 -0.51
N SER A 62 17.18 -4.04 0.02
CA SER A 62 17.34 -5.50 -0.06
C SER A 62 16.64 -6.12 -1.25
N ASN A 63 15.50 -5.58 -1.63
CA ASN A 63 14.67 -6.07 -2.73
C ASN A 63 14.10 -4.88 -3.52
N PRO A 64 14.94 -4.07 -4.19
CA PRO A 64 14.49 -2.86 -4.87
C PRO A 64 13.47 -3.19 -5.96
N LEU A 65 12.44 -2.36 -6.05
CA LEU A 65 11.48 -2.45 -7.15
C LEU A 65 12.15 -2.08 -8.47
N ASP A 66 12.05 -2.97 -9.45
CA ASP A 66 12.47 -2.72 -10.82
C ASP A 66 11.45 -1.78 -11.50
N PHE A 67 11.72 -0.48 -11.38
CA PHE A 67 10.83 0.52 -11.93
C PHE A 67 10.83 0.57 -13.45
N GLU A 68 11.91 0.17 -14.09
CA GLU A 68 11.95 0.11 -15.56
C GLU A 68 11.05 -1.02 -16.07
N ASN A 69 11.04 -2.16 -15.38
CA ASN A 69 10.11 -3.25 -15.69
C ASN A 69 8.66 -2.85 -15.37
N ILE A 70 8.40 -2.16 -14.24
CA ILE A 70 7.07 -1.58 -13.95
C ILE A 70 6.63 -0.69 -15.12
N LYS A 71 7.48 0.26 -15.54
CA LYS A 71 7.16 1.22 -16.61
C LYS A 71 6.82 0.52 -17.93
N GLU A 72 7.58 -0.50 -18.31
CA GLU A 72 7.30 -1.27 -19.51
C GLU A 72 5.99 -2.07 -19.39
N SER A 73 5.78 -2.73 -18.25
CA SER A 73 4.56 -3.51 -17.98
C SER A 73 3.28 -2.67 -17.99
N ILE A 74 3.37 -1.38 -17.65
CA ILE A 74 2.22 -0.46 -17.63
C ILE A 74 2.20 0.53 -18.80
N LYS A 75 3.00 0.34 -19.84
CA LYS A 75 3.15 1.28 -20.96
C LYS A 75 1.81 1.71 -21.58
N ASN A 76 0.86 0.77 -21.71
CA ASN A 76 -0.49 1.02 -22.21
C ASN A 76 -1.57 0.70 -21.14
N LYS A 77 -1.22 0.84 -19.88
CA LYS A 77 -2.05 0.48 -18.73
C LYS A 77 -1.98 1.59 -17.68
N GLN A 78 -2.84 1.52 -16.70
CA GLN A 78 -2.86 2.49 -15.61
C GLN A 78 -2.55 1.77 -14.30
N PHE A 79 -1.70 2.39 -13.48
CA PHE A 79 -1.38 1.89 -12.16
C PHE A 79 -1.67 2.98 -11.12
N TYR A 80 -2.50 2.63 -10.14
CA TYR A 80 -2.90 3.52 -9.06
C TYR A 80 -2.65 2.88 -7.70
N VAL A 81 -2.29 3.72 -6.75
CA VAL A 81 -2.21 3.39 -5.33
C VAL A 81 -3.20 4.27 -4.59
N VAL A 82 -4.13 3.66 -3.85
CA VAL A 82 -5.18 4.40 -3.14
C VAL A 82 -4.66 4.85 -1.78
N ALA A 83 -4.87 6.11 -1.47
CA ALA A 83 -4.67 6.68 -0.14
C ALA A 83 -5.88 7.49 0.25
N THR A 84 -6.04 7.78 1.54
CA THR A 84 -7.12 8.62 2.06
C THR A 84 -6.56 9.99 2.43
N ASN A 85 -7.17 11.06 1.96
CA ASN A 85 -6.84 12.42 2.41
C ASN A 85 -7.35 12.62 3.84
N LEU A 86 -6.45 13.01 4.74
CA LEU A 86 -6.78 13.23 6.16
C LEU A 86 -7.70 14.42 6.39
N GLU A 87 -7.72 15.40 5.49
CA GLU A 87 -8.50 16.61 5.65
C GLU A 87 -10.01 16.38 5.42
N ASP A 88 -10.36 15.61 4.36
CA ASP A 88 -11.75 15.44 3.96
C ASP A 88 -12.22 13.98 3.88
N GLY A 89 -11.34 13.02 4.21
CA GLY A 89 -11.63 11.59 4.21
C GLY A 89 -11.80 10.96 2.83
N LYS A 90 -11.54 11.69 1.74
CA LYS A 90 -11.74 11.18 0.38
C LYS A 90 -10.59 10.34 -0.11
N ALA A 91 -10.91 9.41 -0.99
CA ALA A 91 -9.92 8.59 -1.67
C ALA A 91 -9.10 9.42 -2.68
N ILE A 92 -7.79 9.26 -2.62
CA ILE A 92 -6.82 9.84 -3.57
C ILE A 92 -6.16 8.68 -4.32
N TYR A 93 -6.23 8.72 -5.64
CA TYR A 93 -5.62 7.73 -6.53
C TYR A 93 -4.27 8.26 -7.02
N LEU A 94 -3.23 7.86 -6.32
CA LEU A 94 -1.85 8.26 -6.64
C LEU A 94 -1.35 7.46 -7.84
N LYS A 95 -0.66 8.12 -8.78
CA LYS A 95 0.09 7.47 -9.86
C LYS A 95 1.56 7.38 -9.44
N PRO A 96 2.07 6.19 -9.11
CA PRO A 96 3.47 6.04 -8.70
C PRO A 96 4.44 6.36 -9.84
N THR A 97 5.54 7.00 -9.47
CA THR A 97 6.70 7.24 -10.32
C THR A 97 7.94 6.64 -9.67
N LYS A 98 9.05 6.52 -10.40
CA LYS A 98 10.32 6.04 -9.86
C LYS A 98 10.75 6.80 -8.60
N GLN A 99 10.51 8.11 -8.57
CA GLN A 99 10.91 8.99 -7.47
C GLN A 99 10.01 8.91 -6.24
N ASN A 100 8.76 8.47 -6.41
CA ASN A 100 7.78 8.55 -5.32
C ASN A 100 7.11 7.21 -4.95
N ILE A 101 7.38 6.10 -5.64
CA ILE A 101 6.68 4.83 -5.44
C ILE A 101 6.71 4.37 -3.97
N TYR A 102 7.87 4.37 -3.31
CA TYR A 102 7.97 3.99 -1.91
C TYR A 102 7.22 4.96 -0.98
N ARG A 103 7.13 6.23 -1.38
CA ARG A 103 6.34 7.22 -0.64
C ARG A 103 4.83 6.98 -0.81
N CYS A 104 4.38 6.62 -2.02
CA CYS A 104 3.00 6.19 -2.28
C CYS A 104 2.65 4.93 -1.47
N LEU A 105 3.57 3.94 -1.42
CA LEU A 105 3.39 2.72 -0.65
C LEU A 105 3.32 2.98 0.86
N ARG A 106 4.09 3.93 1.39
CA ARG A 106 3.93 4.38 2.77
C ARG A 106 2.60 5.05 3.01
N ALA A 107 2.18 5.97 2.12
CA ALA A 107 0.92 6.70 2.28
C ALA A 107 -0.28 5.75 2.35
N THR A 108 -0.36 4.78 1.41
CA THR A 108 -1.46 3.81 1.35
C THR A 108 -1.49 2.85 2.54
N SER A 109 -0.40 2.72 3.30
CA SER A 109 -0.27 1.80 4.44
C SER A 109 -0.20 2.53 5.80
N SER A 110 -0.33 3.86 5.82
CA SER A 110 -0.25 4.66 7.05
C SER A 110 -1.54 4.55 7.85
N LEU A 111 -1.53 3.71 8.88
CA LEU A 111 -2.69 3.46 9.76
C LEU A 111 -2.65 4.41 10.97
N PRO A 112 -3.74 5.12 11.29
CA PRO A 112 -3.86 5.85 12.55
C PRO A 112 -3.61 4.89 13.72
N PHE A 113 -2.89 5.32 14.74
CA PHE A 113 -2.52 4.59 15.95
C PHE A 113 -1.44 3.51 15.79
N PHE A 114 -1.31 2.86 14.61
CA PHE A 114 -0.30 1.81 14.38
C PHE A 114 0.98 2.36 13.76
N THR A 115 0.85 3.34 12.88
CA THR A 115 1.98 4.04 12.28
C THR A 115 1.88 5.50 12.70
N LYS A 116 2.81 5.99 13.51
CA LYS A 116 2.80 7.38 13.98
C LYS A 116 3.39 8.33 12.95
N GLY A 117 2.98 8.26 11.74
CA GLY A 117 3.52 9.17 10.75
C GLY A 117 2.49 9.49 9.70
N LYS A 118 2.20 10.76 9.56
CA LYS A 118 1.47 11.27 8.41
C LYS A 118 2.38 11.25 7.20
N CYS A 119 1.92 10.70 6.10
CA CYS A 119 2.66 10.73 4.86
C CYS A 119 2.18 11.92 4.01
N LYS A 120 3.09 12.86 3.72
CA LYS A 120 2.75 14.01 2.86
C LYS A 120 3.17 13.75 1.43
N ILE A 121 2.22 13.86 0.47
CA ILE A 121 2.49 13.82 -0.97
C ILE A 121 1.78 15.03 -1.61
N ASN A 122 2.51 15.83 -2.35
CA ASN A 122 1.99 17.02 -3.04
C ASN A 122 1.20 17.98 -2.13
N GLY A 123 1.66 18.17 -0.90
CA GLY A 123 1.01 19.03 0.09
C GLY A 123 -0.13 18.37 0.88
N LEU A 124 -0.66 17.24 0.44
CA LEU A 124 -1.73 16.51 1.12
C LEU A 124 -1.17 15.62 2.22
N GLU A 125 -1.82 15.61 3.38
CA GLU A 125 -1.60 14.62 4.43
C GLU A 125 -2.46 13.38 4.15
N LEU A 126 -1.81 12.23 4.00
CA LEU A 126 -2.45 11.00 3.55
C LEU A 126 -2.31 9.88 4.59
N MET A 127 -3.32 9.02 4.64
CA MET A 127 -3.34 7.78 5.41
C MET A 127 -3.79 6.59 4.55
N ASP A 128 -3.89 5.43 5.15
CA ASP A 128 -4.25 4.17 4.48
C ASP A 128 -5.53 4.31 3.63
N GLY A 129 -5.44 3.84 2.39
CA GLY A 129 -6.53 3.90 1.43
C GLY A 129 -7.74 3.04 1.80
N GLY A 130 -7.54 2.06 2.66
CA GLY A 130 -8.61 1.19 3.15
C GLY A 130 -9.71 1.91 3.94
N TRP A 131 -9.46 3.14 4.39
CA TRP A 131 -10.47 3.95 5.05
C TRP A 131 -11.50 4.55 4.11
N SER A 132 -11.07 4.96 2.92
CA SER A 132 -11.96 5.62 1.94
C SER A 132 -12.42 4.69 0.84
N ASP A 133 -11.56 3.80 0.33
CA ASP A 133 -11.89 2.85 -0.73
C ASP A 133 -11.08 1.55 -0.60
N PRO A 134 -11.50 0.63 0.30
CA PRO A 134 -10.76 -0.61 0.59
C PRO A 134 -10.78 -1.61 -0.58
N ILE A 135 -11.81 -1.54 -1.43
CA ILE A 135 -11.96 -2.38 -2.62
C ILE A 135 -12.42 -1.48 -3.78
N PRO A 136 -11.48 -0.85 -4.51
CA PRO A 136 -11.76 0.22 -5.47
C PRO A 136 -12.41 -0.29 -6.78
N ALA A 137 -13.42 -1.16 -6.65
CA ALA A 137 -14.12 -1.74 -7.80
C ALA A 137 -14.97 -0.69 -8.54
N LYS A 138 -15.67 0.18 -7.79
CA LYS A 138 -16.45 1.27 -8.39
C LYS A 138 -15.54 2.22 -9.16
N SER A 139 -14.43 2.61 -8.55
CA SER A 139 -13.46 3.51 -9.16
C SER A 139 -12.80 2.89 -10.39
N ALA A 140 -12.57 1.56 -10.39
CA ALA A 140 -12.10 0.86 -11.58
C ALA A 140 -13.10 0.97 -12.75
N VAL A 141 -14.42 0.89 -12.48
CA VAL A 141 -15.46 1.13 -13.51
C VAL A 141 -15.41 2.58 -14.00
N ASP A 142 -15.32 3.54 -13.08
CA ASP A 142 -15.25 4.97 -13.40
C ASP A 142 -14.02 5.30 -14.26
N PHE A 143 -12.91 4.53 -14.10
CA PHE A 143 -11.71 4.62 -14.94
C PHE A 143 -11.82 3.84 -16.25
N GLY A 144 -12.94 3.18 -16.53
CA GLY A 144 -13.22 2.51 -17.80
C GLY A 144 -13.03 1.00 -17.81
N ALA A 145 -12.86 0.34 -16.65
CA ALA A 145 -12.76 -1.11 -16.59
C ALA A 145 -14.11 -1.77 -16.96
N LYS A 146 -14.07 -2.72 -17.89
CA LYS A 146 -15.26 -3.52 -18.30
C LYS A 146 -15.34 -4.86 -17.59
N LYS A 147 -14.22 -5.38 -17.10
CA LYS A 147 -14.11 -6.59 -16.28
C LYS A 147 -13.20 -6.32 -15.11
N ILE A 148 -13.56 -6.80 -13.94
CA ILE A 148 -12.81 -6.56 -12.71
C ILE A 148 -12.48 -7.89 -12.06
N VAL A 149 -11.20 -8.05 -11.70
CA VAL A 149 -10.73 -9.13 -10.82
C VAL A 149 -10.36 -8.50 -9.49
N VAL A 150 -10.98 -8.95 -8.42
CA VAL A 150 -10.71 -8.48 -7.05
C VAL A 150 -9.95 -9.57 -6.31
N ILE A 151 -8.73 -9.23 -5.85
CA ILE A 151 -7.91 -10.08 -4.97
C ILE A 151 -7.96 -9.45 -3.58
N ARG A 152 -8.43 -10.21 -2.59
CA ARG A 152 -8.59 -9.75 -1.22
C ARG A 152 -8.07 -10.79 -0.21
N PRO A 153 -7.50 -10.36 0.92
CA PRO A 153 -6.97 -11.30 1.92
C PRO A 153 -8.08 -12.05 2.67
N ASN A 154 -9.26 -11.43 2.82
CA ASN A 154 -10.36 -12.01 3.58
C ASN A 154 -11.38 -12.74 2.70
N PRO A 155 -11.97 -13.85 3.15
CA PRO A 155 -13.06 -14.55 2.46
C PRO A 155 -14.27 -13.64 2.20
N LEU A 156 -15.08 -13.99 1.18
CA LEU A 156 -16.27 -13.21 0.80
C LEU A 156 -17.26 -13.00 1.95
N HIS A 157 -17.40 -13.98 2.82
CA HIS A 157 -18.36 -13.95 3.96
C HIS A 157 -17.73 -13.44 5.25
N HIS A 158 -16.49 -12.97 5.22
CA HIS A 158 -15.86 -12.39 6.40
C HIS A 158 -16.55 -11.06 6.76
N LYS A 159 -17.28 -11.05 7.86
CA LYS A 159 -17.82 -9.81 8.43
C LYS A 159 -16.66 -9.08 9.10
N LEU A 160 -16.35 -7.91 8.61
CA LEU A 160 -15.39 -7.01 9.25
C LEU A 160 -16.03 -6.50 10.54
N ASN A 161 -15.63 -7.04 11.69
CA ASN A 161 -15.92 -6.42 12.98
C ASN A 161 -15.04 -5.17 13.10
N GLY A 162 -15.49 -4.13 13.82
CA GLY A 162 -14.74 -2.87 13.95
C GLY A 162 -13.27 -3.03 14.36
N LEU A 163 -12.93 -4.09 15.11
CA LEU A 163 -11.57 -4.47 15.49
C LEU A 163 -10.74 -5.03 14.32
N SER A 164 -11.36 -5.68 13.33
CA SER A 164 -10.63 -6.20 12.16
C SER A 164 -10.19 -5.11 11.19
N TYR A 165 -10.77 -3.90 11.26
CA TYR A 165 -10.24 -2.71 10.58
C TYR A 165 -8.92 -2.23 11.20
N LEU A 166 -8.66 -2.57 12.44
CA LEU A 166 -7.47 -2.18 13.18
C LEU A 166 -6.34 -3.22 13.07
N GLY A 167 -6.56 -4.33 12.36
CA GLY A 167 -5.54 -5.38 12.21
C GLY A 167 -5.31 -6.20 13.49
N LEU A 168 -6.30 -6.21 14.41
CA LEU A 168 -6.31 -6.99 15.65
C LEU A 168 -7.20 -8.22 15.54
#